data_457e072df581fa6dbc743a7500459c41
#
_entry.id   457e072df581fa6dbc743a7500459c41
#
_cell.length_a   1.000
_cell.length_b   1.000
_cell.length_c   1.000
_cell.angle_alpha   90.00
_cell.angle_beta   90.00
_cell.angle_gamma   90.00
#
_symmetry.space_group_name_H-M   'P 1'
#
loop_
_entity.id
_entity.type
_entity.pdbx_description
1 polymer ?
#
loop_
_entity_poly.entity_id
_entity_poly.type
_entity_poly.pdbx_seq_one_letter_code
_entity_poly.pdbx_strand_id
1 'polypeptide(L)'
;MGKYFGTDGFRGEANVVLTVEHAFKVGRYLGWYFGREKKARIVIGKDTRRSSYMFEYALASGLTASGADAYLLHVTTTPSVSYVVRTEDFDCGIMISASHNPFYDNGIKVINGQGHKIEAEVEEQIEAYIDGKTEELPLAVGEHIGRTVDYAAGRNRYIGHLISLATRSFKDMKIGLDCANGSSSSIAKSVYDALGAKTYVISNEPDGVNINTNCGSTHIEKLQAFVKENNLDVGFAYDGDADRCIAVDENGNVVDGDLILYVCGKYLMEQGRLAGNTIVTTVMSNLGLYKACDKVGMKYEQTAVGDKYVYENMMNNGFVLGGEQSGHMIFSKHARTGDGILTSLMLMEVIMEKKQSLGKLCSEVKIYPQLLQNVRVTDKKTALENEAVQNAIKAAAEALGSDGRILVRESGTEPVIRVMVEAATDEICTEYVNQVVNVMKEQGLVQE
;
A
#
# COMPACT_ATOMS: atom_id res chain seq x y z
N MET A 1 15.37 10.82 -4.77
CA MET A 1 15.21 9.93 -3.62
C MET A 1 16.31 10.21 -2.65
N GLY A 2 16.00 10.22 -1.35
CA GLY A 2 16.99 10.39 -0.29
C GLY A 2 17.92 9.18 -0.19
N LYS A 3 18.89 9.30 0.71
CA LYS A 3 19.86 8.22 1.02
C LYS A 3 19.20 7.05 1.77
N TYR A 4 18.27 7.38 2.68
CA TYR A 4 17.60 6.44 3.57
C TYR A 4 16.09 6.34 3.28
N PHE A 5 15.42 7.48 3.04
CA PHE A 5 14.00 7.53 2.76
C PHE A 5 13.73 7.28 1.27
N GLY A 6 13.01 6.19 1.01
CA GLY A 6 12.48 5.86 -0.31
C GLY A 6 11.06 6.40 -0.53
N THR A 7 10.34 5.82 -1.49
CA THR A 7 8.93 6.21 -1.76
C THR A 7 8.00 5.92 -0.57
N ASP A 8 8.34 4.94 0.28
CA ASP A 8 7.48 4.48 1.37
C ASP A 8 8.27 4.36 2.70
N GLY A 9 8.93 5.46 3.10
CA GLY A 9 9.70 5.59 4.32
C GLY A 9 11.13 5.04 4.24
N PHE A 10 11.77 4.97 5.41
CA PHE A 10 13.11 4.38 5.57
C PHE A 10 12.97 2.87 5.77
N ARG A 11 13.33 2.07 4.77
CA ARG A 11 13.24 0.61 4.81
C ARG A 11 14.62 -0.05 4.71
N GLY A 12 14.73 -1.21 5.35
CA GLY A 12 15.89 -2.07 5.22
C GLY A 12 15.89 -3.22 6.20
N GLU A 13 16.84 -4.15 6.02
CA GLU A 13 17.05 -5.26 6.95
C GLU A 13 17.40 -4.73 8.35
N ALA A 14 16.65 -5.21 9.36
CA ALA A 14 16.74 -4.73 10.72
C ALA A 14 18.12 -5.02 11.33
N ASN A 15 18.76 -4.02 11.94
CA ASN A 15 20.12 -4.03 12.47
C ASN A 15 21.25 -4.24 11.43
N VAL A 16 20.91 -4.23 10.14
CA VAL A 16 21.89 -4.24 9.04
C VAL A 16 21.85 -2.90 8.31
N VAL A 17 20.72 -2.53 7.75
CA VAL A 17 20.49 -1.28 7.03
C VAL A 17 19.77 -0.27 7.93
N LEU A 18 18.66 -0.67 8.54
CA LEU A 18 17.92 0.11 9.52
C LEU A 18 18.28 -0.33 10.93
N THR A 19 18.97 0.54 11.68
CA THR A 19 19.47 0.24 13.02
C THR A 19 18.68 0.95 14.12
N VAL A 20 18.87 0.49 15.37
CA VAL A 20 18.33 1.17 16.57
C VAL A 20 18.81 2.63 16.68
N GLU A 21 20.05 2.91 16.28
CA GLU A 21 20.61 4.27 16.29
C GLU A 21 19.88 5.16 15.28
N HIS A 22 19.58 4.65 14.09
CA HIS A 22 18.78 5.38 13.11
C HIS A 22 17.39 5.70 13.68
N ALA A 23 16.70 4.73 14.26
CA ALA A 23 15.38 4.92 14.85
C ALA A 23 15.42 5.95 16.01
N PHE A 24 16.42 5.87 16.89
CA PHE A 24 16.62 6.86 17.96
C PHE A 24 16.82 8.27 17.39
N LYS A 25 17.67 8.44 16.37
CA LYS A 25 17.92 9.73 15.74
C LYS A 25 16.68 10.27 15.02
N VAL A 26 15.90 9.43 14.34
CA VAL A 26 14.59 9.82 13.78
C VAL A 26 13.68 10.37 14.88
N GLY A 27 13.57 9.67 16.01
CA GLY A 27 12.82 10.11 17.17
C GLY A 27 13.33 11.44 17.75
N ARG A 28 14.67 11.58 17.88
CA ARG A 28 15.32 12.82 18.33
C ARG A 28 14.94 14.00 17.44
N TYR A 29 15.07 13.81 16.12
CA TYR A 29 14.79 14.87 15.16
C TYR A 29 13.30 15.27 15.18
N LEU A 30 12.40 14.32 15.08
CA LEU A 30 10.95 14.58 15.07
C LEU A 30 10.47 15.24 16.37
N GLY A 31 10.95 14.77 17.53
CA GLY A 31 10.62 15.36 18.82
C GLY A 31 11.06 16.81 18.94
N TRP A 32 12.26 17.14 18.45
CA TRP A 32 12.77 18.51 18.39
C TRP A 32 12.02 19.34 17.33
N TYR A 33 11.82 18.80 16.12
CA TYR A 33 11.23 19.52 14.99
C TYR A 33 9.81 20.02 15.31
N PHE A 34 8.96 19.14 15.82
CA PHE A 34 7.57 19.48 16.20
C PHE A 34 7.49 20.14 17.57
N GLY A 35 8.54 20.02 18.39
CA GLY A 35 8.61 20.59 19.74
C GLY A 35 9.07 22.05 19.84
N ARG A 36 9.37 22.71 18.71
CA ARG A 36 9.96 24.06 18.70
C ARG A 36 9.07 25.16 19.28
N GLU A 37 7.77 25.05 19.12
CA GLU A 37 6.79 26.07 19.54
C GLU A 37 5.93 25.62 20.72
N LYS A 38 5.68 24.34 20.83
CA LYS A 38 4.86 23.72 21.88
C LYS A 38 5.38 22.31 22.15
N LYS A 39 4.95 21.73 23.28
CA LYS A 39 5.26 20.33 23.57
C LYS A 39 4.62 19.43 22.51
N ALA A 40 5.43 18.74 21.71
CA ALA A 40 4.94 17.86 20.64
C ALA A 40 4.26 16.61 21.21
N ARG A 41 3.21 16.17 20.53
CA ARG A 41 2.49 14.91 20.75
C ARG A 41 2.65 14.04 19.51
N ILE A 42 3.36 12.92 19.64
CA ILE A 42 3.66 12.03 18.52
C ILE A 42 3.15 10.64 18.82
N VAL A 43 2.38 10.08 17.88
CA VAL A 43 1.82 8.74 18.02
C VAL A 43 2.66 7.72 17.26
N ILE A 44 2.88 6.54 17.85
CA ILE A 44 3.65 5.44 17.26
C ILE A 44 2.76 4.20 17.16
N GLY A 45 2.65 3.66 15.94
CA GLY A 45 2.11 2.33 15.67
C GLY A 45 3.18 1.40 15.10
N LYS A 46 2.94 0.10 15.18
CA LYS A 46 3.85 -0.91 14.66
C LYS A 46 3.10 -2.13 14.14
N ASP A 47 3.75 -2.87 13.24
CA ASP A 47 3.31 -4.20 12.87
C ASP A 47 3.80 -5.28 13.86
N THR A 48 3.62 -6.53 13.50
CA THR A 48 3.89 -7.68 14.38
C THR A 48 5.33 -8.16 14.35
N ARG A 49 6.22 -7.58 13.54
CA ARG A 49 7.64 -7.97 13.44
C ARG A 49 8.33 -7.89 14.80
N ARG A 50 9.17 -8.84 15.10
CA ARG A 50 9.97 -8.84 16.34
C ARG A 50 10.80 -7.57 16.47
N SER A 51 11.42 -7.11 15.37
CA SER A 51 12.21 -5.87 15.33
C SER A 51 11.38 -4.60 15.54
N SER A 52 10.06 -4.63 15.29
CA SER A 52 9.19 -3.46 15.48
C SER A 52 9.13 -3.02 16.94
N TYR A 53 9.20 -3.96 17.90
CA TYR A 53 9.27 -3.63 19.33
C TYR A 53 10.55 -2.91 19.69
N MET A 54 11.67 -3.36 19.15
CA MET A 54 12.99 -2.74 19.37
C MET A 54 12.99 -1.30 18.83
N PHE A 55 12.48 -1.09 17.62
CA PHE A 55 12.42 0.24 17.01
C PHE A 55 11.42 1.17 17.69
N GLU A 56 10.29 0.65 18.20
CA GLU A 56 9.34 1.44 19.00
C GLU A 56 10.01 2.05 20.23
N TYR A 57 10.78 1.25 20.98
CA TYR A 57 11.51 1.74 22.15
C TYR A 57 12.59 2.76 21.79
N ALA A 58 13.31 2.55 20.69
CA ALA A 58 14.33 3.49 20.24
C ALA A 58 13.72 4.84 19.82
N LEU A 59 12.65 4.82 19.03
CA LEU A 59 11.90 6.01 18.63
C LEU A 59 11.33 6.74 19.84
N ALA A 60 10.65 6.03 20.75
CA ALA A 60 10.07 6.62 21.95
C ALA A 60 11.15 7.26 22.84
N SER A 61 12.32 6.63 22.97
CA SER A 61 13.45 7.19 23.72
C SER A 61 13.97 8.47 23.06
N GLY A 62 14.10 8.48 21.72
CA GLY A 62 14.53 9.66 20.98
C GLY A 62 13.56 10.84 21.12
N LEU A 63 12.25 10.57 20.98
CA LEU A 63 11.19 11.56 21.13
C LEU A 63 11.19 12.18 22.53
N THR A 64 11.21 11.35 23.57
CA THR A 64 11.14 11.82 24.96
C THR A 64 12.40 12.54 25.37
N ALA A 65 13.57 12.13 24.89
CA ALA A 65 14.83 12.85 25.07
C ALA A 65 14.87 14.25 24.41
N SER A 66 14.00 14.47 23.43
CA SER A 66 13.80 15.79 22.78
C SER A 66 12.62 16.57 23.37
N GLY A 67 11.96 16.07 24.43
CA GLY A 67 10.86 16.75 25.11
C GLY A 67 9.47 16.44 24.55
N ALA A 68 9.32 15.64 23.49
CA ALA A 68 8.04 15.26 22.95
C ALA A 68 7.38 14.12 23.76
N ASP A 69 6.06 14.11 23.85
CA ASP A 69 5.32 12.99 24.40
C ASP A 69 5.07 11.94 23.30
N ALA A 70 5.45 10.68 23.58
CA ALA A 70 5.28 9.53 22.69
C ALA A 70 4.04 8.71 23.10
N TYR A 71 3.06 8.61 22.21
CA TYR A 71 1.82 7.87 22.41
C TYR A 71 1.86 6.53 21.68
N LEU A 72 1.81 5.43 22.40
CA LEU A 72 1.99 4.08 21.85
C LEU A 72 0.65 3.44 21.53
N LEU A 73 0.35 3.25 20.24
CA LEU A 73 -0.82 2.50 19.75
C LEU A 73 -0.58 0.98 19.81
N HIS A 74 0.68 0.57 20.01
CA HIS A 74 1.12 -0.83 19.90
C HIS A 74 0.88 -1.40 18.50
N VAL A 75 0.56 -2.70 18.40
CA VAL A 75 0.27 -3.33 17.11
C VAL A 75 -1.01 -2.75 16.52
N THR A 76 -0.86 -2.08 15.39
CA THR A 76 -1.95 -1.44 14.64
C THR A 76 -1.57 -1.27 13.17
N THR A 77 -2.53 -0.91 12.32
CA THR A 77 -2.34 -0.75 10.87
C THR A 77 -1.81 0.65 10.52
N THR A 78 -1.16 0.78 9.36
CA THR A 78 -0.75 2.10 8.82
C THR A 78 -1.94 3.07 8.71
N PRO A 79 -3.09 2.69 8.15
CA PRO A 79 -4.25 3.60 8.11
C PRO A 79 -4.80 3.96 9.50
N SER A 80 -4.65 3.10 10.51
CA SER A 80 -5.01 3.43 11.89
C SER A 80 -4.16 4.59 12.44
N VAL A 81 -2.84 4.57 12.19
CA VAL A 81 -1.95 5.67 12.59
C VAL A 81 -2.36 6.97 11.89
N SER A 82 -2.55 6.93 10.56
CA SER A 82 -3.01 8.07 9.76
C SER A 82 -4.34 8.64 10.27
N TYR A 83 -5.28 7.77 10.62
CA TYR A 83 -6.57 8.17 11.16
C TYR A 83 -6.42 8.88 12.52
N VAL A 84 -5.69 8.27 13.46
CA VAL A 84 -5.51 8.81 14.81
C VAL A 84 -4.78 10.15 14.80
N VAL A 85 -3.72 10.27 14.01
CA VAL A 85 -2.99 11.55 13.88
C VAL A 85 -3.94 12.68 13.50
N ARG A 86 -4.72 12.46 12.47
CA ARG A 86 -5.62 13.48 11.90
C ARG A 86 -6.80 13.83 12.81
N THR A 87 -7.36 12.85 13.51
CA THR A 87 -8.62 13.03 14.26
C THR A 87 -8.42 13.42 15.72
N GLU A 88 -7.19 13.34 16.22
CA GLU A 88 -6.92 13.59 17.64
C GLU A 88 -5.81 14.62 17.88
N ASP A 89 -5.57 15.48 16.88
CA ASP A 89 -4.64 16.62 16.94
C ASP A 89 -3.22 16.23 17.37
N PHE A 90 -2.70 15.10 16.86
CA PHE A 90 -1.28 14.79 16.98
C PHE A 90 -0.47 15.57 15.97
N ASP A 91 0.73 15.98 16.36
CA ASP A 91 1.63 16.74 15.48
C ASP A 91 2.22 15.84 14.38
N CYS A 92 2.45 14.56 14.70
CA CYS A 92 3.05 13.59 13.81
C CYS A 92 2.65 12.16 14.23
N GLY A 93 2.65 11.24 13.26
CA GLY A 93 2.54 9.81 13.46
C GLY A 93 3.75 9.07 12.90
N ILE A 94 4.10 7.97 13.53
CA ILE A 94 5.15 7.07 13.07
C ILE A 94 4.57 5.67 12.96
N MET A 95 4.71 5.05 11.79
CA MET A 95 4.40 3.63 11.61
C MET A 95 5.67 2.83 11.40
N ILE A 96 5.85 1.79 12.20
CA ILE A 96 6.99 0.87 12.12
C ILE A 96 6.54 -0.38 11.38
N SER A 97 6.87 -0.45 10.10
CA SER A 97 6.55 -1.58 9.22
C SER A 97 7.32 -1.51 7.91
N ALA A 98 7.61 -2.67 7.33
CA ALA A 98 8.05 -2.82 5.95
C ALA A 98 6.95 -3.43 5.04
N SER A 99 5.66 -3.22 5.38
CA SER A 99 4.50 -3.67 4.60
C SER A 99 4.58 -5.18 4.25
N HIS A 100 4.63 -5.52 2.97
CA HIS A 100 4.64 -6.89 2.46
C HIS A 100 6.02 -7.58 2.47
N ASN A 101 7.10 -6.89 2.87
CA ASN A 101 8.44 -7.47 2.93
C ASN A 101 8.53 -8.61 3.96
N PRO A 102 9.54 -9.51 3.84
CA PRO A 102 9.81 -10.54 4.83
C PRO A 102 10.05 -9.98 6.23
N PHE A 103 9.96 -10.84 7.25
CA PHE A 103 10.01 -10.44 8.66
C PHE A 103 11.34 -9.79 9.10
N TYR A 104 12.45 -10.11 8.43
CA TYR A 104 13.77 -9.57 8.74
C TYR A 104 13.97 -8.12 8.28
N ASP A 105 13.17 -7.66 7.32
CA ASP A 105 13.09 -6.24 6.96
C ASP A 105 12.19 -5.49 7.93
N ASN A 106 12.44 -4.18 8.07
CA ASN A 106 11.54 -3.27 8.76
C ASN A 106 11.60 -1.88 8.11
N GLY A 107 10.73 -0.98 8.57
CA GLY A 107 10.67 0.37 8.06
C GLY A 107 10.13 1.38 9.08
N ILE A 108 10.42 2.64 8.84
CA ILE A 108 9.89 3.77 9.59
C ILE A 108 9.22 4.70 8.59
N LYS A 109 7.88 4.78 8.66
CA LYS A 109 7.05 5.70 7.88
C LYS A 109 6.67 6.86 8.78
N VAL A 110 6.90 8.10 8.34
CA VAL A 110 6.54 9.30 9.08
C VAL A 110 5.31 9.94 8.44
N ILE A 111 4.31 10.24 9.26
CA ILE A 111 3.00 10.74 8.85
C ILE A 111 2.80 12.10 9.50
N ASN A 112 2.49 13.14 8.72
CA ASN A 112 2.25 14.49 9.24
C ASN A 112 0.90 14.59 9.98
N GLY A 113 0.66 15.72 10.66
CA GLY A 113 -0.54 15.96 11.45
C GLY A 113 -1.86 15.89 10.68
N GLN A 114 -1.81 15.91 9.36
CA GLN A 114 -2.97 15.78 8.47
C GLN A 114 -3.24 14.33 8.04
N GLY A 115 -2.40 13.39 8.46
CA GLY A 115 -2.53 11.98 8.15
C GLY A 115 -1.89 11.55 6.83
N HIS A 116 -1.04 12.39 6.24
CA HIS A 116 -0.31 12.12 5.00
C HIS A 116 1.14 11.75 5.29
N LYS A 117 1.81 11.17 4.29
CA LYS A 117 3.28 11.05 4.33
C LYS A 117 3.89 12.43 4.59
N ILE A 118 4.93 12.46 5.42
CA ILE A 118 5.64 13.70 5.72
C ILE A 118 6.30 14.29 4.47
N GLU A 119 6.48 15.58 4.46
CA GLU A 119 7.08 16.34 3.37
C GLU A 119 8.53 15.91 3.11
N ALA A 120 8.95 15.89 1.84
CA ALA A 120 10.28 15.41 1.42
C ALA A 120 11.41 16.24 2.05
N GLU A 121 11.19 17.53 2.24
CA GLU A 121 12.15 18.45 2.87
C GLU A 121 12.44 18.05 4.33
N VAL A 122 11.45 17.51 5.04
CA VAL A 122 11.64 17.02 6.42
C VAL A 122 12.38 15.68 6.42
N GLU A 123 12.09 14.78 5.44
CA GLU A 123 12.84 13.54 5.27
C GLU A 123 14.33 13.85 5.01
N GLU A 124 14.66 14.81 4.13
CA GLU A 124 16.04 15.23 3.85
C GLU A 124 16.74 15.78 5.10
N GLN A 125 16.03 16.55 5.93
CA GLN A 125 16.58 17.06 7.17
C GLN A 125 16.84 15.96 8.20
N ILE A 126 15.95 14.96 8.29
CA ILE A 126 16.17 13.76 9.13
C ILE A 126 17.42 13.02 8.66
N GLU A 127 17.60 12.82 7.35
CA GLU A 127 18.79 12.19 6.78
C GLU A 127 20.08 12.94 7.10
N ALA A 128 20.04 14.27 6.97
CA ALA A 128 21.18 15.12 7.31
C ALA A 128 21.57 15.00 8.80
N TYR A 129 20.57 14.91 9.69
CA TYR A 129 20.81 14.69 11.12
C TYR A 129 21.36 13.29 11.41
N ILE A 130 20.84 12.26 10.76
CA ILE A 130 21.35 10.87 10.88
C ILE A 130 22.83 10.82 10.49
N ASP A 131 23.22 11.48 9.40
CA ASP A 131 24.59 11.53 8.86
C ASP A 131 25.53 12.46 9.66
N GLY A 132 25.04 13.16 10.70
CA GLY A 132 25.85 14.11 11.47
C GLY A 132 26.25 15.35 10.68
N LYS A 133 25.47 15.73 9.66
CA LYS A 133 25.71 16.95 8.84
C LYS A 133 25.07 18.21 9.42
N THR A 134 24.36 18.08 10.52
CA THR A 134 23.72 19.17 11.25
C THR A 134 24.31 19.27 12.65
N GLU A 135 24.08 20.41 13.33
CA GLU A 135 24.40 20.53 14.74
C GLU A 135 23.66 19.50 15.61
N GLU A 136 24.27 19.10 16.72
CA GLU A 136 23.64 18.23 17.70
C GLU A 136 22.41 18.89 18.31
N LEU A 137 21.30 18.18 18.37
CA LEU A 137 20.04 18.72 18.91
C LEU A 137 20.09 18.76 20.45
N PRO A 138 19.50 19.77 21.09
CA PRO A 138 19.48 19.89 22.54
C PRO A 138 18.69 18.71 23.17
N LEU A 139 19.13 18.28 24.33
CA LEU A 139 18.40 17.32 25.17
C LEU A 139 17.44 18.08 26.10
N ALA A 140 16.24 17.55 26.24
CA ALA A 140 15.33 18.02 27.28
C ALA A 140 15.84 17.57 28.66
N VAL A 141 15.65 18.44 29.68
CA VAL A 141 16.11 18.18 31.04
C VAL A 141 14.98 18.42 32.04
N GLY A 142 15.03 17.71 33.17
CA GLY A 142 14.07 17.85 34.25
C GLY A 142 12.62 17.65 33.80
N GLU A 143 11.75 18.58 34.10
CA GLU A 143 10.31 18.53 33.77
C GLU A 143 10.02 18.68 32.26
N HIS A 144 11.00 19.08 31.46
CA HIS A 144 10.87 19.17 30.01
C HIS A 144 11.09 17.84 29.29
N ILE A 145 11.60 16.80 29.96
CA ILE A 145 11.67 15.46 29.38
C ILE A 145 10.26 14.99 29.02
N GLY A 146 10.10 14.43 27.81
CA GLY A 146 8.84 13.86 27.37
C GLY A 146 8.48 12.57 28.12
N ARG A 147 7.25 12.12 27.96
CA ARG A 147 6.78 10.88 28.57
C ARG A 147 6.24 9.93 27.49
N THR A 148 6.23 8.63 27.81
CA THR A 148 5.49 7.63 27.04
C THR A 148 4.09 7.49 27.61
N VAL A 149 3.10 7.34 26.72
CA VAL A 149 1.69 7.15 27.06
C VAL A 149 1.18 5.92 26.35
N ASP A 150 0.61 4.95 27.08
CA ASP A 150 -0.14 3.85 26.47
C ASP A 150 -1.42 4.42 25.86
N TYR A 151 -1.59 4.25 24.53
CA TYR A 151 -2.69 4.86 23.78
C TYR A 151 -3.47 3.86 22.92
N ALA A 152 -3.65 2.64 23.40
CA ALA A 152 -4.47 1.62 22.73
C ALA A 152 -5.90 2.11 22.42
N ALA A 153 -6.40 3.13 23.14
CA ALA A 153 -7.69 3.76 22.90
C ALA A 153 -7.78 4.37 21.48
N GLY A 154 -6.69 4.91 20.93
CA GLY A 154 -6.64 5.45 19.56
C GLY A 154 -6.95 4.38 18.53
N ARG A 155 -6.35 3.18 18.66
CA ARG A 155 -6.67 2.03 17.80
C ARG A 155 -8.16 1.66 17.87
N ASN A 156 -8.74 1.65 19.08
CA ASN A 156 -10.15 1.30 19.25
C ASN A 156 -11.08 2.34 18.60
N ARG A 157 -10.68 3.61 18.54
CA ARG A 157 -11.43 4.65 17.81
C ARG A 157 -11.40 4.42 16.29
N TYR A 158 -10.26 3.99 15.75
CA TYR A 158 -10.19 3.59 14.35
C TYR A 158 -11.11 2.40 14.04
N ILE A 159 -11.14 1.37 14.90
CA ILE A 159 -12.10 0.26 14.78
C ILE A 159 -13.54 0.78 14.77
N GLY A 160 -13.89 1.65 15.72
CA GLY A 160 -15.21 2.28 15.79
C GLY A 160 -15.54 3.10 14.53
N HIS A 161 -14.55 3.81 13.98
CA HIS A 161 -14.69 4.52 12.72
C HIS A 161 -15.02 3.58 11.57
N LEU A 162 -14.25 2.51 11.37
CA LEU A 162 -14.51 1.52 10.32
C LEU A 162 -15.92 0.92 10.43
N ILE A 163 -16.33 0.53 11.62
CA ILE A 163 -17.70 0.01 11.87
C ILE A 163 -18.76 1.03 11.50
N SER A 164 -18.54 2.32 11.79
CA SER A 164 -19.48 3.40 11.50
C SER A 164 -19.66 3.70 10.00
N LEU A 165 -18.73 3.26 9.16
CA LEU A 165 -18.80 3.45 7.70
C LEU A 165 -19.74 2.46 7.02
N ALA A 166 -19.98 1.30 7.61
CA ALA A 166 -20.89 0.32 7.06
C ALA A 166 -22.35 0.78 7.21
N THR A 167 -23.07 0.85 6.10
CA THR A 167 -24.48 1.25 6.10
C THR A 167 -25.43 0.08 6.29
N ARG A 168 -24.91 -1.15 6.23
CA ARG A 168 -25.67 -2.40 6.33
C ARG A 168 -25.00 -3.41 7.24
N SER A 169 -25.78 -4.28 7.85
CA SER A 169 -25.29 -5.47 8.53
C SER A 169 -24.83 -6.53 7.52
N PHE A 170 -23.74 -7.23 7.82
CA PHE A 170 -23.23 -8.36 7.04
C PHE A 170 -23.74 -9.71 7.58
N LYS A 171 -24.88 -9.67 8.29
CA LYS A 171 -25.49 -10.86 8.82
C LYS A 171 -25.66 -11.94 7.75
N ASP A 172 -25.34 -13.18 8.12
CA ASP A 172 -25.37 -14.38 7.30
C ASP A 172 -24.26 -14.48 6.22
N MET A 173 -23.45 -13.43 6.00
CA MET A 173 -22.29 -13.51 5.12
C MET A 173 -21.15 -14.31 5.76
N LYS A 174 -20.59 -15.26 5.02
CA LYS A 174 -19.42 -16.06 5.41
C LYS A 174 -18.18 -15.42 4.77
N ILE A 175 -17.34 -14.82 5.59
CA ILE A 175 -16.21 -14.01 5.13
C ILE A 175 -14.90 -14.63 5.60
N GLY A 176 -14.01 -14.90 4.65
CA GLY A 176 -12.63 -15.33 4.91
C GLY A 176 -11.71 -14.12 5.09
N LEU A 177 -10.86 -14.14 6.10
CA LEU A 177 -9.86 -13.09 6.36
C LEU A 177 -8.48 -13.72 6.46
N ASP A 178 -7.56 -13.33 5.60
CA ASP A 178 -6.13 -13.62 5.74
C ASP A 178 -5.43 -12.37 6.27
N CYS A 179 -5.01 -12.44 7.53
CA CYS A 179 -4.40 -11.31 8.23
C CYS A 179 -2.87 -11.22 8.06
N ALA A 180 -2.27 -12.02 7.17
CA ALA A 180 -0.83 -12.04 6.91
C ALA A 180 0.06 -12.24 8.16
N ASN A 181 -0.47 -12.72 9.27
CA ASN A 181 0.15 -12.64 10.61
C ASN A 181 0.65 -11.21 10.95
N GLY A 182 0.02 -10.21 10.35
CA GLY A 182 0.35 -8.80 10.44
C GLY A 182 -0.58 -8.02 11.37
N SER A 183 -0.57 -6.72 11.22
CA SER A 183 -1.28 -5.77 12.09
C SER A 183 -2.81 -5.86 11.99
N SER A 184 -3.38 -6.35 10.88
CA SER A 184 -4.81 -6.60 10.75
C SER A 184 -5.34 -7.69 11.68
N SER A 185 -4.47 -8.57 12.20
CA SER A 185 -4.82 -9.68 13.11
C SER A 185 -5.63 -9.23 14.34
N SER A 186 -5.37 -8.03 14.85
CA SER A 186 -6.04 -7.48 16.02
C SER A 186 -7.27 -6.61 15.71
N ILE A 187 -7.57 -6.37 14.42
CA ILE A 187 -8.55 -5.37 13.99
C ILE A 187 -9.64 -5.98 13.09
N ALA A 188 -9.24 -6.65 12.00
CA ALA A 188 -10.16 -7.05 10.93
C ALA A 188 -11.33 -7.90 11.44
N LYS A 189 -11.04 -8.97 12.19
CA LYS A 189 -12.09 -9.84 12.76
C LYS A 189 -13.08 -9.05 13.62
N SER A 190 -12.59 -8.15 14.49
CA SER A 190 -13.43 -7.37 15.40
C SER A 190 -14.40 -6.46 14.64
N VAL A 191 -13.97 -5.88 13.52
CA VAL A 191 -14.81 -5.03 12.65
C VAL A 191 -15.93 -5.86 12.02
N TYR A 192 -15.59 -7.00 11.42
CA TYR A 192 -16.57 -7.85 10.73
C TYR A 192 -17.55 -8.53 11.68
N ASP A 193 -17.08 -8.99 12.85
CA ASP A 193 -17.94 -9.56 13.89
C ASP A 193 -18.95 -8.52 14.40
N ALA A 194 -18.51 -7.28 14.61
CA ALA A 194 -19.39 -6.18 15.03
C ALA A 194 -20.47 -5.85 13.98
N LEU A 195 -20.19 -6.10 12.69
CA LEU A 195 -21.14 -5.93 11.60
C LEU A 195 -22.01 -7.17 11.36
N GLY A 196 -21.83 -8.24 12.15
CA GLY A 196 -22.66 -9.43 12.16
C GLY A 196 -22.27 -10.52 11.17
N ALA A 197 -21.08 -10.43 10.54
CA ALA A 197 -20.59 -11.46 9.64
C ALA A 197 -20.19 -12.74 10.38
N LYS A 198 -20.21 -13.88 9.67
CA LYS A 198 -19.55 -15.12 10.10
C LYS A 198 -18.12 -15.10 9.58
N THR A 199 -17.17 -14.72 10.44
CA THR A 199 -15.77 -14.58 10.06
C THR A 199 -14.98 -15.86 10.26
N TYR A 200 -14.22 -16.23 9.23
CA TYR A 200 -13.27 -17.33 9.21
C TYR A 200 -11.88 -16.73 8.98
N VAL A 201 -10.96 -16.93 9.91
CA VAL A 201 -9.68 -16.22 9.89
C VAL A 201 -8.52 -17.18 9.76
N ILE A 202 -7.58 -16.87 8.89
CA ILE A 202 -6.30 -17.56 8.74
C ILE A 202 -5.15 -16.57 8.89
N SER A 203 -3.94 -17.10 9.14
CA SER A 203 -2.72 -16.29 9.32
C SER A 203 -2.92 -15.17 10.35
N ASN A 204 -3.43 -15.54 11.54
CA ASN A 204 -3.85 -14.61 12.60
C ASN A 204 -3.13 -14.89 13.94
N GLU A 205 -2.02 -15.60 13.89
CA GLU A 205 -1.21 -15.95 15.07
C GLU A 205 0.24 -15.46 14.88
N PRO A 206 0.47 -14.13 14.99
CA PRO A 206 1.77 -13.56 14.80
C PRO A 206 2.76 -14.00 15.90
N ASP A 207 3.92 -14.50 15.50
CA ASP A 207 5.03 -14.88 16.39
C ASP A 207 6.27 -13.96 16.32
N GLY A 208 6.16 -12.93 15.46
CA GLY A 208 7.21 -11.95 15.22
C GLY A 208 8.17 -12.26 14.07
N VAL A 209 8.09 -13.48 13.51
CA VAL A 209 8.94 -13.93 12.39
C VAL A 209 8.15 -14.55 11.24
N ASN A 210 6.82 -14.63 11.35
CA ASN A 210 5.95 -15.27 10.36
C ASN A 210 5.08 -14.28 9.56
N ILE A 211 5.25 -12.98 9.73
CA ILE A 211 4.52 -11.96 8.96
C ILE A 211 4.77 -12.14 7.45
N ASN A 212 3.71 -12.10 6.63
CA ASN A 212 3.73 -12.29 5.17
C ASN A 212 4.30 -13.64 4.68
N THR A 213 4.62 -14.57 5.56
CA THR A 213 5.23 -15.84 5.17
C THR A 213 4.17 -16.78 4.59
N ASN A 214 4.18 -16.93 3.26
CA ASN A 214 3.21 -17.73 2.50
C ASN A 214 1.75 -17.41 2.85
N CYS A 215 1.44 -16.12 3.05
CA CYS A 215 0.10 -15.63 3.39
C CYS A 215 -0.06 -14.15 3.04
N GLY A 216 -1.29 -13.65 3.17
CA GLY A 216 -1.63 -12.26 2.91
C GLY A 216 -1.75 -11.92 1.42
N SER A 217 -1.78 -10.62 1.12
CA SER A 217 -2.10 -10.11 -0.23
C SER A 217 -1.08 -10.47 -1.32
N THR A 218 0.14 -10.87 -0.95
CA THR A 218 1.18 -11.29 -1.90
C THR A 218 1.27 -12.81 -2.10
N HIS A 219 0.53 -13.59 -1.30
CA HIS A 219 0.46 -15.06 -1.35
C HIS A 219 -0.98 -15.51 -1.18
N ILE A 220 -1.79 -15.20 -2.20
CA ILE A 220 -3.24 -15.31 -2.17
C ILE A 220 -3.76 -16.76 -2.25
N GLU A 221 -2.93 -17.70 -2.68
CA GLU A 221 -3.30 -19.09 -2.98
C GLU A 221 -3.92 -19.79 -1.76
N LYS A 222 -3.40 -19.47 -0.57
CA LYS A 222 -3.93 -20.01 0.69
C LYS A 222 -5.37 -19.57 0.93
N LEU A 223 -5.67 -18.28 0.70
CA LEU A 223 -7.02 -17.76 0.84
C LEU A 223 -7.95 -18.30 -0.25
N GLN A 224 -7.49 -18.47 -1.50
CA GLN A 224 -8.27 -19.08 -2.58
C GLN A 224 -8.73 -20.50 -2.22
N ALA A 225 -7.81 -21.34 -1.72
CA ALA A 225 -8.15 -22.69 -1.24
C ALA A 225 -9.14 -22.61 -0.07
N PHE A 226 -8.88 -21.74 0.90
CA PHE A 226 -9.71 -21.59 2.09
C PHE A 226 -11.15 -21.16 1.79
N VAL A 227 -11.35 -20.24 0.86
CA VAL A 227 -12.68 -19.81 0.40
C VAL A 227 -13.45 -20.99 -0.20
N LYS A 228 -12.83 -21.77 -1.09
CA LYS A 228 -13.46 -22.93 -1.74
C LYS A 228 -13.81 -24.04 -0.75
N GLU A 229 -12.85 -24.44 0.08
CA GLU A 229 -13.00 -25.55 1.03
C GLU A 229 -14.10 -25.27 2.07
N ASN A 230 -14.28 -24.02 2.48
CA ASN A 230 -15.25 -23.64 3.48
C ASN A 230 -16.55 -23.06 2.90
N ASN A 231 -16.68 -23.02 1.56
CA ASN A 231 -17.83 -22.45 0.86
C ASN A 231 -18.15 -21.03 1.40
N LEU A 232 -17.13 -20.17 1.40
CA LEU A 232 -17.27 -18.78 1.83
C LEU A 232 -17.82 -17.91 0.70
N ASP A 233 -18.54 -16.86 1.06
CA ASP A 233 -19.12 -15.93 0.08
C ASP A 233 -18.05 -15.00 -0.53
N VAL A 234 -17.00 -14.70 0.22
CA VAL A 234 -15.88 -13.84 -0.18
C VAL A 234 -14.70 -14.02 0.77
N GLY A 235 -13.50 -13.79 0.27
CA GLY A 235 -12.26 -13.72 1.08
C GLY A 235 -11.54 -12.38 0.90
N PHE A 236 -10.85 -11.91 1.95
CA PHE A 236 -10.01 -10.71 1.91
C PHE A 236 -8.64 -11.02 2.51
N ALA A 237 -7.58 -10.71 1.79
CA ALA A 237 -6.20 -10.81 2.24
C ALA A 237 -5.60 -9.41 2.37
N TYR A 238 -4.95 -9.18 3.50
CA TYR A 238 -4.23 -7.95 3.78
C TYR A 238 -2.72 -8.18 3.69
N ASP A 239 -1.94 -7.12 3.62
CA ASP A 239 -0.49 -7.20 3.82
C ASP A 239 -0.11 -6.89 5.28
N GLY A 240 1.19 -6.88 5.58
CA GLY A 240 1.67 -6.82 6.97
C GLY A 240 1.20 -5.62 7.78
N ASP A 241 1.01 -4.45 7.18
CA ASP A 241 0.51 -3.24 7.83
C ASP A 241 -0.90 -2.83 7.36
N ALA A 242 -1.51 -3.70 6.56
CA ALA A 242 -2.91 -3.64 6.12
C ALA A 242 -3.30 -2.34 5.39
N ASP A 243 -2.37 -1.75 4.66
CA ASP A 243 -2.65 -0.66 3.74
C ASP A 243 -3.14 -1.16 2.37
N ARG A 244 -3.07 -2.50 2.12
CA ARG A 244 -3.52 -3.21 0.92
C ARG A 244 -4.57 -4.25 1.23
N CYS A 245 -5.43 -4.49 0.22
CA CYS A 245 -6.43 -5.56 0.22
C CYS A 245 -6.51 -6.20 -1.16
N ILE A 246 -6.38 -7.52 -1.21
CA ILE A 246 -6.74 -8.35 -2.37
C ILE A 246 -7.92 -9.21 -1.94
N ALA A 247 -8.94 -9.33 -2.80
CA ALA A 247 -10.10 -10.16 -2.51
C ALA A 247 -10.08 -11.47 -3.30
N VAL A 248 -10.91 -12.42 -2.85
CA VAL A 248 -11.17 -13.70 -3.51
C VAL A 248 -12.68 -13.86 -3.59
N ASP A 249 -13.20 -14.14 -4.79
CA ASP A 249 -14.62 -14.37 -5.00
C ASP A 249 -15.07 -15.74 -4.48
N GLU A 250 -16.38 -16.00 -4.53
CA GLU A 250 -17.03 -17.24 -4.10
C GLU A 250 -16.54 -18.50 -4.84
N ASN A 251 -15.91 -18.32 -6.01
CA ASN A 251 -15.36 -19.40 -6.83
C ASN A 251 -13.85 -19.60 -6.60
N GLY A 252 -13.25 -18.76 -5.72
CA GLY A 252 -11.81 -18.76 -5.44
C GLY A 252 -10.97 -18.04 -6.51
N ASN A 253 -11.56 -17.19 -7.33
CA ASN A 253 -10.83 -16.35 -8.26
C ASN A 253 -10.30 -15.10 -7.53
N VAL A 254 -9.10 -14.67 -7.92
CA VAL A 254 -8.49 -13.44 -7.39
C VAL A 254 -9.22 -12.22 -7.92
N VAL A 255 -9.53 -11.31 -7.02
CA VAL A 255 -10.05 -9.97 -7.31
C VAL A 255 -9.01 -8.96 -6.84
N ASP A 256 -8.15 -8.55 -7.75
CA ASP A 256 -7.05 -7.64 -7.50
C ASP A 256 -7.50 -6.15 -7.40
N GLY A 257 -6.56 -5.25 -7.22
CA GLY A 257 -6.85 -3.82 -7.11
C GLY A 257 -7.55 -3.23 -8.33
N ASP A 258 -7.29 -3.73 -9.52
CA ASP A 258 -7.94 -3.25 -10.74
C ASP A 258 -9.43 -3.62 -10.77
N LEU A 259 -9.74 -4.86 -10.40
CA LEU A 259 -11.13 -5.31 -10.26
C LEU A 259 -11.86 -4.58 -9.13
N ILE A 260 -11.17 -4.31 -8.02
CA ILE A 260 -11.70 -3.51 -6.90
C ILE A 260 -12.02 -2.09 -7.36
N LEU A 261 -11.10 -1.44 -8.09
CA LEU A 261 -11.31 -0.10 -8.68
C LEU A 261 -12.52 -0.08 -9.60
N TYR A 262 -12.67 -1.11 -10.45
CA TYR A 262 -13.81 -1.20 -11.36
C TYR A 262 -15.14 -1.33 -10.60
N VAL A 263 -15.22 -2.30 -9.68
CA VAL A 263 -16.45 -2.60 -8.93
C VAL A 263 -16.87 -1.41 -8.08
N CYS A 264 -15.95 -0.85 -7.29
CA CYS A 264 -16.23 0.30 -6.43
C CYS A 264 -16.47 1.58 -7.25
N GLY A 265 -15.69 1.81 -8.31
CA GLY A 265 -15.81 2.97 -9.20
C GLY A 265 -17.15 2.99 -9.91
N LYS A 266 -17.55 1.87 -10.52
CA LYS A 266 -18.85 1.72 -11.17
C LYS A 266 -20.01 1.97 -10.20
N TYR A 267 -19.93 1.38 -9.00
CA TYR A 267 -20.94 1.60 -7.97
C TYR A 267 -21.05 3.07 -7.56
N LEU A 268 -19.90 3.73 -7.29
CA LEU A 268 -19.89 5.15 -6.93
C LEU A 268 -20.41 6.04 -8.07
N MET A 269 -20.11 5.71 -9.33
CA MET A 269 -20.59 6.40 -10.50
C MET A 269 -22.12 6.29 -10.62
N GLU A 270 -22.69 5.11 -10.49
CA GLU A 270 -24.12 4.86 -10.51
C GLU A 270 -24.88 5.61 -9.39
N GLN A 271 -24.20 5.83 -8.26
CA GLN A 271 -24.73 6.62 -7.14
C GLN A 271 -24.51 8.14 -7.31
N GLY A 272 -23.91 8.60 -8.41
CA GLY A 272 -23.53 10.01 -8.59
C GLY A 272 -22.47 10.51 -7.59
N ARG A 273 -21.69 9.60 -7.01
CA ARG A 273 -20.70 9.87 -5.96
C ARG A 273 -19.26 9.80 -6.44
N LEU A 274 -19.01 9.39 -7.69
CA LEU A 274 -17.69 9.37 -8.31
C LEU A 274 -17.41 10.73 -8.96
N ALA A 275 -16.56 11.54 -8.38
CA ALA A 275 -16.23 12.87 -8.88
C ALA A 275 -15.70 12.81 -10.32
N GLY A 276 -16.29 13.57 -11.22
CA GLY A 276 -15.93 13.57 -12.65
C GLY A 276 -16.16 12.23 -13.36
N ASN A 277 -16.86 11.27 -12.74
CA ASN A 277 -16.92 9.85 -13.17
C ASN A 277 -15.54 9.24 -13.40
N THR A 278 -14.54 9.65 -12.61
CA THR A 278 -13.13 9.31 -12.83
C THR A 278 -12.56 8.53 -11.64
N ILE A 279 -11.87 7.43 -11.95
CA ILE A 279 -10.97 6.72 -11.03
C ILE A 279 -9.52 7.10 -11.35
N VAL A 280 -8.64 7.01 -10.34
CA VAL A 280 -7.19 7.22 -10.54
C VAL A 280 -6.47 5.89 -10.36
N THR A 281 -5.63 5.54 -11.33
CA THR A 281 -4.84 4.31 -11.31
C THR A 281 -3.42 4.55 -11.81
N THR A 282 -2.62 3.50 -11.96
CA THR A 282 -1.26 3.62 -12.47
C THR A 282 -1.13 3.02 -13.88
N VAL A 283 -0.05 3.34 -14.56
CA VAL A 283 0.30 2.73 -15.86
C VAL A 283 0.43 1.20 -15.82
N MET A 284 0.46 0.60 -14.63
CA MET A 284 0.54 -0.86 -14.45
C MET A 284 -0.80 -1.56 -14.40
N SER A 285 -1.91 -0.84 -14.28
CA SER A 285 -3.25 -1.44 -14.30
C SER A 285 -3.53 -2.18 -15.60
N ASN A 286 -4.22 -3.31 -15.52
CA ASN A 286 -4.48 -4.19 -16.65
C ASN A 286 -5.31 -3.52 -17.75
N LEU A 287 -4.98 -3.78 -19.01
CA LEU A 287 -5.74 -3.28 -20.18
C LEU A 287 -7.24 -3.57 -20.07
N GLY A 288 -7.60 -4.67 -19.42
CA GLY A 288 -8.98 -5.06 -19.18
C GLY A 288 -9.77 -4.08 -18.33
N LEU A 289 -9.12 -3.45 -17.34
CA LEU A 289 -9.73 -2.37 -16.55
C LEU A 289 -10.11 -1.19 -17.45
N TYR A 290 -9.19 -0.71 -18.28
CA TYR A 290 -9.43 0.43 -19.17
C TYR A 290 -10.58 0.17 -20.14
N LYS A 291 -10.56 -0.99 -20.81
CA LYS A 291 -11.64 -1.39 -21.72
C LYS A 291 -13.01 -1.53 -21.03
N ALA A 292 -13.03 -2.02 -19.80
CA ALA A 292 -14.25 -2.12 -19.02
C ALA A 292 -14.77 -0.73 -18.61
N CYS A 293 -13.88 0.18 -18.22
CA CYS A 293 -14.21 1.58 -17.93
C CYS A 293 -14.81 2.27 -19.16
N ASP A 294 -14.16 2.17 -20.31
CA ASP A 294 -14.63 2.76 -21.57
C ASP A 294 -16.04 2.27 -21.94
N LYS A 295 -16.30 0.97 -21.76
CA LYS A 295 -17.60 0.35 -22.07
C LYS A 295 -18.75 0.93 -21.24
N VAL A 296 -18.50 1.32 -19.99
CA VAL A 296 -19.52 1.87 -19.09
C VAL A 296 -19.49 3.40 -19.00
N GLY A 297 -18.57 4.07 -19.71
CA GLY A 297 -18.40 5.52 -19.69
C GLY A 297 -17.76 6.05 -18.41
N MET A 298 -17.04 5.20 -17.66
CA MET A 298 -16.22 5.59 -16.52
C MET A 298 -14.86 6.06 -17.03
N LYS A 299 -14.41 7.22 -16.57
CA LYS A 299 -13.12 7.79 -16.92
C LYS A 299 -12.03 7.29 -15.97
N TYR A 300 -10.79 7.36 -16.43
CA TYR A 300 -9.63 7.01 -15.63
C TYR A 300 -8.45 7.95 -15.91
N GLU A 301 -7.69 8.22 -14.85
CA GLU A 301 -6.39 8.90 -14.92
C GLU A 301 -5.29 7.90 -14.60
N GLN A 302 -4.23 7.91 -15.41
CA GLN A 302 -3.08 7.03 -15.24
C GLN A 302 -1.89 7.81 -14.70
N THR A 303 -1.35 7.38 -13.56
CA THR A 303 -0.15 7.98 -12.96
C THR A 303 1.06 7.06 -13.15
N ALA A 304 2.24 7.58 -12.83
CA ALA A 304 3.40 6.73 -12.57
C ALA A 304 3.10 5.76 -11.40
N VAL A 305 3.86 4.67 -11.34
CA VAL A 305 3.74 3.66 -10.27
C VAL A 305 4.15 4.26 -8.92
N GLY A 306 3.31 4.09 -7.93
CA GLY A 306 3.49 4.53 -6.55
C GLY A 306 2.27 5.28 -6.01
N ASP A 307 1.87 4.91 -4.81
CA ASP A 307 0.74 5.47 -4.08
C ASP A 307 0.75 7.00 -3.97
N LYS A 308 1.95 7.57 -3.83
CA LYS A 308 2.18 9.02 -3.82
C LYS A 308 1.59 9.70 -5.06
N TYR A 309 1.87 9.16 -6.25
CA TYR A 309 1.42 9.77 -7.51
C TYR A 309 -0.10 9.64 -7.68
N VAL A 310 -0.66 8.50 -7.28
CA VAL A 310 -2.11 8.29 -7.24
C VAL A 310 -2.76 9.32 -6.32
N TYR A 311 -2.25 9.45 -5.09
CA TYR A 311 -2.76 10.39 -4.11
C TYR A 311 -2.66 11.85 -4.58
N GLU A 312 -1.51 12.27 -5.09
CA GLU A 312 -1.30 13.64 -5.62
C GLU A 312 -2.28 13.96 -6.76
N ASN A 313 -2.48 13.03 -7.70
CA ASN A 313 -3.45 13.21 -8.78
C ASN A 313 -4.88 13.36 -8.23
N MET A 314 -5.27 12.50 -7.28
CA MET A 314 -6.58 12.56 -6.63
C MET A 314 -6.82 13.92 -5.95
N MET A 315 -5.84 14.42 -5.21
CA MET A 315 -5.97 15.68 -4.47
C MET A 315 -6.06 16.88 -5.41
N ASN A 316 -5.20 16.92 -6.43
CA ASN A 316 -5.14 18.03 -7.39
C ASN A 316 -6.43 18.17 -8.22
N ASN A 317 -7.12 17.05 -8.47
CA ASN A 317 -8.31 16.99 -9.31
C ASN A 317 -9.63 16.77 -8.52
N GLY A 318 -9.54 16.57 -7.20
CA GLY A 318 -10.71 16.33 -6.35
C GLY A 318 -11.36 14.95 -6.56
N PHE A 319 -10.60 13.96 -7.04
CA PHE A 319 -11.09 12.60 -7.24
C PHE A 319 -11.24 11.85 -5.92
N VAL A 320 -12.20 10.94 -5.86
CA VAL A 320 -12.62 10.29 -4.60
C VAL A 320 -12.16 8.84 -4.47
N LEU A 321 -11.74 8.22 -5.57
CA LEU A 321 -11.29 6.83 -5.61
C LEU A 321 -10.05 6.71 -6.50
N GLY A 322 -9.02 6.13 -5.95
CA GLY A 322 -7.81 5.76 -6.69
C GLY A 322 -7.11 4.59 -6.04
N GLY A 323 -6.19 3.98 -6.77
CA GLY A 323 -5.43 2.86 -6.25
C GLY A 323 -4.52 2.20 -7.27
N GLU A 324 -3.96 1.08 -6.85
CA GLU A 324 -3.02 0.29 -7.64
C GLU A 324 -3.50 -1.17 -7.73
N GLN A 325 -3.09 -1.88 -8.77
CA GLN A 325 -3.35 -3.31 -8.93
C GLN A 325 -2.93 -4.13 -7.70
N SER A 326 -1.90 -3.69 -6.97
CA SER A 326 -1.43 -4.32 -5.72
C SER A 326 -2.43 -4.31 -4.57
N GLY A 327 -3.59 -3.64 -4.72
CA GLY A 327 -4.64 -3.55 -3.71
C GLY A 327 -4.51 -2.35 -2.77
N HIS A 328 -3.58 -1.41 -3.01
CA HIS A 328 -3.50 -0.16 -2.27
C HIS A 328 -4.58 0.80 -2.78
N MET A 329 -5.73 0.85 -2.06
CA MET A 329 -6.91 1.62 -2.45
C MET A 329 -7.12 2.81 -1.54
N ILE A 330 -7.33 3.99 -2.14
CA ILE A 330 -7.58 5.25 -1.44
C ILE A 330 -9.02 5.70 -1.70
N PHE A 331 -9.83 5.73 -0.66
CA PHE A 331 -11.15 6.33 -0.63
C PHE A 331 -11.06 7.68 0.08
N SER A 332 -10.77 8.77 -0.66
CA SER A 332 -10.37 10.07 -0.08
C SER A 332 -11.39 10.71 0.87
N LYS A 333 -12.66 10.31 0.80
CA LYS A 333 -13.69 10.71 1.76
C LYS A 333 -13.49 10.13 3.16
N HIS A 334 -12.81 8.99 3.27
CA HIS A 334 -12.69 8.22 4.51
C HIS A 334 -11.24 8.11 5.00
N ALA A 335 -10.28 7.95 4.09
CA ALA A 335 -8.88 7.75 4.39
C ALA A 335 -7.98 8.71 3.59
N ARG A 336 -6.75 8.94 4.11
CA ARG A 336 -5.71 9.77 3.47
C ARG A 336 -4.57 8.93 2.87
N THR A 337 -4.63 7.63 3.05
CA THR A 337 -3.71 6.64 2.52
C THR A 337 -4.50 5.40 2.14
N GLY A 338 -3.86 4.41 1.55
CA GLY A 338 -4.48 3.10 1.36
C GLY A 338 -4.94 2.50 2.68
N ASP A 339 -6.09 1.84 2.65
CA ASP A 339 -6.68 1.19 3.81
C ASP A 339 -7.34 -0.12 3.39
N GLY A 340 -6.65 -1.23 3.67
CA GLY A 340 -7.10 -2.55 3.24
C GLY A 340 -8.42 -2.97 3.88
N ILE A 341 -8.61 -2.67 5.18
CA ILE A 341 -9.85 -3.04 5.88
C ILE A 341 -11.01 -2.18 5.38
N LEU A 342 -10.81 -0.88 5.20
CA LEU A 342 -11.80 0.00 4.58
C LEU A 342 -12.15 -0.48 3.16
N THR A 343 -11.15 -0.87 2.37
CA THR A 343 -11.35 -1.38 1.01
C THR A 343 -12.25 -2.59 1.00
N SER A 344 -11.99 -3.55 1.88
CA SER A 344 -12.83 -4.75 2.02
C SER A 344 -14.26 -4.41 2.45
N LEU A 345 -14.44 -3.42 3.34
CA LEU A 345 -15.77 -2.91 3.74
C LEU A 345 -16.51 -2.26 2.57
N MET A 346 -15.81 -1.46 1.74
CA MET A 346 -16.42 -0.83 0.56
C MET A 346 -16.86 -1.88 -0.48
N LEU A 347 -16.09 -2.95 -0.68
CA LEU A 347 -16.52 -4.07 -1.51
C LEU A 347 -17.75 -4.77 -0.93
N MET A 348 -17.78 -5.02 0.37
CA MET A 348 -18.94 -5.60 1.03
C MET A 348 -20.19 -4.72 0.87
N GLU A 349 -20.04 -3.40 0.96
CA GLU A 349 -21.14 -2.47 0.72
C GLU A 349 -21.74 -2.66 -0.70
N VAL A 350 -20.88 -2.81 -1.72
CA VAL A 350 -21.33 -3.06 -3.10
C VAL A 350 -22.04 -4.41 -3.22
N ILE A 351 -21.46 -5.48 -2.66
CA ILE A 351 -22.04 -6.83 -2.67
C ILE A 351 -23.45 -6.80 -2.04
N MET A 352 -23.57 -6.20 -0.86
CA MET A 352 -24.84 -6.13 -0.13
C MET A 352 -25.88 -5.25 -0.82
N GLU A 353 -25.48 -4.12 -1.40
CA GLU A 353 -26.39 -3.21 -2.12
C GLU A 353 -26.89 -3.83 -3.41
N LYS A 354 -25.99 -4.39 -4.21
CA LYS A 354 -26.32 -5.02 -5.49
C LYS A 354 -26.97 -6.39 -5.35
N LYS A 355 -26.85 -7.02 -4.19
CA LYS A 355 -27.30 -8.42 -3.94
C LYS A 355 -26.73 -9.39 -4.98
N GLN A 356 -25.46 -9.21 -5.32
CA GLN A 356 -24.73 -10.01 -6.29
C GLN A 356 -23.41 -10.49 -5.66
N SER A 357 -22.97 -11.69 -6.07
CA SER A 357 -21.66 -12.20 -5.66
C SER A 357 -20.53 -11.36 -6.27
N LEU A 358 -19.35 -11.42 -5.64
CA LEU A 358 -18.19 -10.66 -6.10
C LEU A 358 -17.76 -11.09 -7.51
N GLY A 359 -17.75 -12.39 -7.79
CA GLY A 359 -17.43 -12.92 -9.13
C GLY A 359 -18.38 -12.39 -10.19
N LYS A 360 -19.70 -12.25 -9.87
CA LYS A 360 -20.66 -11.64 -10.81
C LYS A 360 -20.38 -10.15 -11.04
N LEU A 361 -20.04 -9.40 -10.00
CA LEU A 361 -19.70 -7.98 -10.12
C LEU A 361 -18.42 -7.74 -10.97
N CYS A 362 -17.45 -8.66 -10.90
CA CYS A 362 -16.22 -8.60 -11.69
C CYS A 362 -16.36 -9.11 -13.12
N SER A 363 -17.44 -9.83 -13.46
CA SER A 363 -17.59 -10.56 -14.75
C SER A 363 -17.56 -9.70 -16.01
N GLU A 364 -17.67 -8.39 -15.88
CA GLU A 364 -17.61 -7.45 -17.01
C GLU A 364 -16.18 -7.08 -17.41
N VAL A 365 -15.20 -7.36 -16.54
CA VAL A 365 -13.78 -7.06 -16.77
C VAL A 365 -13.09 -8.32 -17.29
N LYS A 366 -12.57 -8.27 -18.52
CA LYS A 366 -11.72 -9.33 -19.05
C LYS A 366 -10.27 -9.03 -18.70
N ILE A 367 -9.66 -9.84 -17.83
CA ILE A 367 -8.22 -9.71 -17.54
C ILE A 367 -7.41 -10.20 -18.74
N TYR A 368 -6.49 -9.38 -19.18
CA TYR A 368 -5.53 -9.70 -20.25
C TYR A 368 -4.31 -10.38 -19.64
N PRO A 369 -3.83 -11.50 -20.20
CA PRO A 369 -2.51 -12.04 -19.90
C PRO A 369 -1.44 -10.97 -19.90
N GLN A 370 -0.53 -11.03 -18.95
CA GLN A 370 0.55 -10.05 -18.77
C GLN A 370 1.87 -10.76 -18.53
N LEU A 371 2.89 -10.40 -19.29
CA LEU A 371 4.27 -10.82 -19.04
C LEU A 371 5.15 -9.62 -18.75
N LEU A 372 5.80 -9.62 -17.57
CA LEU A 372 6.78 -8.63 -17.15
C LEU A 372 8.16 -9.28 -17.08
N GLN A 373 9.12 -8.78 -17.84
CA GLN A 373 10.52 -9.21 -17.79
C GLN A 373 11.43 -8.08 -17.30
N ASN A 374 12.21 -8.35 -16.26
CA ASN A 374 13.25 -7.45 -15.79
C ASN A 374 14.53 -7.74 -16.56
N VAL A 375 15.06 -6.76 -17.27
CA VAL A 375 16.28 -6.85 -18.06
C VAL A 375 17.37 -6.02 -17.41
N ARG A 376 18.41 -6.67 -16.89
CA ARG A 376 19.54 -5.97 -16.28
C ARG A 376 20.36 -5.28 -17.37
N VAL A 377 20.61 -3.98 -17.19
CA VAL A 377 21.31 -3.16 -18.19
C VAL A 377 22.47 -2.41 -17.55
N THR A 378 23.45 -2.05 -18.38
CA THR A 378 24.64 -1.29 -17.94
C THR A 378 24.26 0.16 -17.60
N ASP A 379 23.43 0.77 -18.45
CA ASP A 379 22.91 2.13 -18.26
C ASP A 379 21.45 2.20 -18.76
N LYS A 380 20.56 2.57 -17.87
CA LYS A 380 19.11 2.59 -18.13
C LYS A 380 18.73 3.62 -19.18
N LYS A 381 19.35 4.80 -19.13
CA LYS A 381 19.06 5.88 -20.06
C LYS A 381 19.50 5.53 -21.48
N THR A 382 20.73 5.06 -21.62
CA THR A 382 21.27 4.60 -22.90
C THR A 382 20.42 3.48 -23.50
N ALA A 383 19.96 2.53 -22.67
CA ALA A 383 19.12 1.43 -23.14
C ALA A 383 17.74 1.90 -23.63
N LEU A 384 17.11 2.85 -22.94
CA LEU A 384 15.80 3.40 -23.34
C LEU A 384 15.90 4.36 -24.53
N GLU A 385 16.96 5.15 -24.63
CA GLU A 385 17.15 6.11 -25.74
C GLU A 385 17.73 5.45 -27.01
N ASN A 386 18.10 4.15 -27.00
CA ASN A 386 18.60 3.45 -28.15
C ASN A 386 17.56 3.35 -29.26
N GLU A 387 17.90 3.83 -30.47
CA GLU A 387 16.97 3.91 -31.58
C GLU A 387 16.41 2.54 -32.05
N ALA A 388 17.23 1.49 -32.02
CA ALA A 388 16.79 0.15 -32.38
C ALA A 388 15.78 -0.40 -31.35
N VAL A 389 16.01 -0.14 -30.08
CA VAL A 389 15.07 -0.52 -28.98
C VAL A 389 13.75 0.25 -29.10
N GLN A 390 13.79 1.55 -29.35
CA GLN A 390 12.58 2.36 -29.53
C GLN A 390 11.78 1.91 -30.77
N ASN A 391 12.47 1.58 -31.89
CA ASN A 391 11.82 1.05 -33.07
C ASN A 391 11.16 -0.32 -32.82
N ALA A 392 11.80 -1.20 -32.03
CA ALA A 392 11.22 -2.48 -31.64
C ALA A 392 9.97 -2.31 -30.75
N ILE A 393 10.01 -1.39 -29.77
CA ILE A 393 8.87 -1.05 -28.92
C ILE A 393 7.70 -0.54 -29.78
N LYS A 394 7.97 0.38 -30.72
CA LYS A 394 6.96 0.94 -31.62
C LYS A 394 6.34 -0.13 -32.52
N ALA A 395 7.16 -0.98 -33.10
CA ALA A 395 6.69 -2.09 -33.93
C ALA A 395 5.80 -3.07 -33.15
N ALA A 396 6.20 -3.40 -31.92
CA ALA A 396 5.39 -4.23 -31.01
C ALA A 396 4.05 -3.56 -30.68
N ALA A 397 4.06 -2.26 -30.36
CA ALA A 397 2.84 -1.51 -30.05
C ALA A 397 1.88 -1.46 -31.26
N GLU A 398 2.40 -1.23 -32.48
CA GLU A 398 1.60 -1.21 -33.70
C GLU A 398 1.00 -2.60 -34.02
N ALA A 399 1.77 -3.67 -33.82
CA ALA A 399 1.30 -5.03 -34.05
C ALA A 399 0.24 -5.49 -33.01
N LEU A 400 0.40 -5.10 -31.75
CA LEU A 400 -0.57 -5.39 -30.69
C LEU A 400 -1.90 -4.63 -30.89
N GLY A 401 -1.85 -3.44 -31.48
CA GLY A 401 -3.04 -2.64 -31.79
C GLY A 401 -3.89 -2.34 -30.56
N SER A 402 -5.22 -2.49 -30.70
CA SER A 402 -6.17 -2.26 -29.59
C SER A 402 -6.29 -3.46 -28.63
N ASP A 403 -5.80 -4.64 -29.01
CA ASP A 403 -5.98 -5.89 -28.25
C ASP A 403 -4.76 -6.28 -27.42
N GLY A 404 -3.81 -5.35 -27.29
CA GLY A 404 -2.65 -5.49 -26.42
C GLY A 404 -1.97 -4.15 -26.18
N ARG A 405 -0.94 -4.17 -25.35
CA ARG A 405 -0.06 -3.02 -25.14
C ARG A 405 1.32 -3.46 -24.69
N ILE A 406 2.30 -2.63 -24.96
CA ILE A 406 3.67 -2.77 -24.43
C ILE A 406 4.01 -1.56 -23.58
N LEU A 407 4.63 -1.79 -22.42
CA LEU A 407 5.15 -0.76 -21.53
C LEU A 407 6.61 -1.09 -21.20
N VAL A 408 7.52 -0.21 -21.59
CA VAL A 408 8.94 -0.34 -21.26
C VAL A 408 9.37 0.85 -20.43
N ARG A 409 9.91 0.57 -19.23
CA ARG A 409 10.31 1.60 -18.29
C ARG A 409 11.51 1.21 -17.45
N GLU A 410 12.20 2.19 -16.92
CA GLU A 410 13.24 1.94 -15.91
C GLU A 410 12.69 1.57 -14.55
N SER A 411 13.44 0.76 -13.81
CA SER A 411 13.20 0.56 -12.38
C SER A 411 13.72 1.76 -11.59
N GLY A 412 12.96 2.23 -10.60
CA GLY A 412 13.38 3.32 -9.72
C GLY A 412 14.52 2.93 -8.78
N THR A 413 14.66 1.65 -8.43
CA THR A 413 15.56 1.16 -7.39
C THR A 413 16.67 0.23 -7.89
N GLU A 414 16.48 -0.43 -9.02
CA GLU A 414 17.38 -1.45 -9.56
C GLU A 414 17.96 -1.03 -10.93
N PRO A 415 19.13 -1.53 -11.32
CA PRO A 415 19.71 -1.29 -12.65
C PRO A 415 19.06 -2.18 -13.72
N VAL A 416 17.72 -2.12 -13.82
CA VAL A 416 16.95 -2.91 -14.78
C VAL A 416 15.99 -2.05 -15.58
N ILE A 417 15.76 -2.46 -16.81
CA ILE A 417 14.62 -2.04 -17.64
C ILE A 417 13.52 -3.09 -17.49
N ARG A 418 12.31 -2.63 -17.26
CA ARG A 418 11.13 -3.48 -17.15
C ARG A 418 10.38 -3.45 -18.47
N VAL A 419 10.32 -4.60 -19.14
CA VAL A 419 9.57 -4.80 -20.38
C VAL A 419 8.29 -5.56 -20.03
N MET A 420 7.14 -4.94 -20.19
CA MET A 420 5.84 -5.53 -19.92
C MET A 420 4.99 -5.53 -21.19
N VAL A 421 4.37 -6.66 -21.49
CA VAL A 421 3.38 -6.81 -22.55
C VAL A 421 2.10 -7.39 -21.98
N GLU A 422 0.98 -6.82 -22.37
CA GLU A 422 -0.36 -7.40 -22.19
C GLU A 422 -0.96 -7.68 -23.55
N ALA A 423 -1.55 -8.88 -23.70
CA ALA A 423 -2.11 -9.31 -24.98
C ALA A 423 -3.23 -10.35 -24.79
N ALA A 424 -3.81 -10.81 -25.87
CA ALA A 424 -4.92 -11.78 -25.86
C ALA A 424 -4.52 -13.14 -25.27
N THR A 425 -3.23 -13.54 -25.39
CA THR A 425 -2.69 -14.83 -24.90
C THR A 425 -1.26 -14.65 -24.35
N ASP A 426 -0.82 -15.60 -23.51
CA ASP A 426 0.52 -15.63 -22.95
C ASP A 426 1.61 -15.80 -24.03
N GLU A 427 1.31 -16.54 -25.11
CA GLU A 427 2.25 -16.73 -26.23
C GLU A 427 2.54 -15.40 -26.91
N ILE A 428 1.53 -14.57 -27.16
CA ILE A 428 1.69 -13.24 -27.76
C ILE A 428 2.50 -12.34 -26.81
N CYS A 429 2.22 -12.37 -25.51
CA CYS A 429 3.00 -11.63 -24.52
C CYS A 429 4.48 -12.02 -24.59
N THR A 430 4.75 -13.33 -24.62
CA THR A 430 6.11 -13.89 -24.68
C THR A 430 6.83 -13.48 -25.96
N GLU A 431 6.16 -13.53 -27.11
CA GLU A 431 6.72 -13.14 -28.41
C GLU A 431 7.22 -11.70 -28.39
N TYR A 432 6.37 -10.74 -28.02
CA TYR A 432 6.74 -9.31 -28.07
C TYR A 432 7.70 -8.88 -26.96
N VAL A 433 7.63 -9.48 -25.76
CA VAL A 433 8.65 -9.26 -24.73
C VAL A 433 10.01 -9.72 -25.26
N ASN A 434 10.10 -10.94 -25.81
CA ASN A 434 11.35 -11.48 -26.35
C ASN A 434 11.87 -10.66 -27.52
N GLN A 435 11.00 -10.16 -28.40
CA GLN A 435 11.38 -9.30 -29.52
C GLN A 435 12.17 -8.08 -29.01
N VAL A 436 11.66 -7.34 -28.03
CA VAL A 436 12.33 -6.16 -27.50
C VAL A 436 13.60 -6.53 -26.71
N VAL A 437 13.54 -7.58 -25.89
CA VAL A 437 14.71 -8.04 -25.10
C VAL A 437 15.84 -8.52 -26.00
N ASN A 438 15.56 -9.21 -27.10
CA ASN A 438 16.58 -9.66 -28.05
C ASN A 438 17.26 -8.48 -28.75
N VAL A 439 16.51 -7.45 -29.17
CA VAL A 439 17.10 -6.22 -29.68
C VAL A 439 18.02 -5.57 -28.64
N MET A 440 17.62 -5.50 -27.37
CA MET A 440 18.50 -4.98 -26.30
C MET A 440 19.80 -5.79 -26.18
N LYS A 441 19.73 -7.12 -26.30
CA LYS A 441 20.92 -8.01 -26.31
C LYS A 441 21.80 -7.78 -27.50
N GLU A 442 21.24 -7.71 -28.72
CA GLU A 442 21.97 -7.48 -29.99
C GLU A 442 22.69 -6.12 -30.00
N GLN A 443 22.12 -5.12 -29.30
CA GLN A 443 22.75 -3.81 -29.12
C GLN A 443 23.79 -3.78 -28.00
N GLY A 444 24.06 -4.91 -27.31
CA GLY A 444 25.04 -4.99 -26.22
C GLY A 444 24.65 -4.19 -24.95
N LEU A 445 23.36 -3.95 -24.74
CA LEU A 445 22.84 -3.14 -23.63
C LEU A 445 22.58 -3.97 -22.36
N VAL A 446 22.51 -5.29 -22.48
CA VAL A 446 22.17 -6.22 -21.39
C VAL A 446 23.44 -6.66 -20.67
N GLN A 447 23.41 -6.66 -19.34
CA GLN A 447 24.43 -7.29 -18.51
C GLN A 447 24.12 -8.78 -18.38
N GLU A 448 25.15 -9.63 -18.56
CA GLU A 448 25.07 -11.07 -18.32
C GLU A 448 24.92 -11.41 -16.83
#